data_fc7d5d567eef029aafd94920a6b432e0
#
_entry.id   fc7d5d567eef029aafd94920a6b432e0
#
_cell.length_a   1.000
_cell.length_b   1.000
_cell.length_c   1.000
_cell.angle_alpha   90.00
_cell.angle_beta   90.00
_cell.angle_gamma   90.00
#
_symmetry.space_group_name_H-M   'P 1'
#
loop_
_entity.id
_entity.type
_entity.pdbx_description
1 polymer ?
#
loop_
_entity_poly.entity_id
_entity_poly.type
_entity_poly.pdbx_seq_one_letter_code
_entity_poly.pdbx_strand_id
1 'polypeptide(L)'
;MVRPRKLMILAGAAAAGGVVVRHGRRASRGHPMPGGILVGDAVVYDTLSRLLLGPFVARIAADVATVAPDGARVLEVGCGPGHLSIRLARQHGLEMTGLDLDPAMIARARANTDRAVNRGGRRPSLLVGDVAALAFPGGSFDLVVSTLLMHHWADPTGGLAEIARVLRPGARALIWDFRPGVRPHPFGPRHAHIPDPVDHTRGSRLRVVKATPWPWPWRLTLNPADPTGRADKSP
;
A
#
# COMPACT_ATOMS: atom_id res chain seq x y z
N MET A 1 32.99 12.16 -13.16
CA MET A 1 31.70 12.71 -13.68
C MET A 1 31.02 11.61 -14.48
N VAL A 2 30.11 10.84 -13.86
CA VAL A 2 29.35 9.77 -14.52
C VAL A 2 27.92 10.25 -14.68
N ARG A 3 27.48 10.45 -15.91
CA ARG A 3 26.15 10.91 -16.27
C ARG A 3 25.09 9.81 -16.00
N PRO A 4 23.94 10.10 -15.41
CA PRO A 4 22.87 9.13 -15.18
C PRO A 4 22.04 8.95 -16.46
N ARG A 5 22.35 7.92 -17.24
CA ARG A 5 21.64 7.59 -18.50
C ARG A 5 20.56 6.50 -18.37
N LYS A 6 20.17 6.11 -17.15
CA LYS A 6 19.27 4.97 -16.93
C LYS A 6 17.84 5.29 -16.45
N LEU A 7 17.43 6.57 -16.45
CA LEU A 7 16.11 6.96 -15.93
C LEU A 7 15.01 7.13 -16.98
N MET A 8 15.31 6.93 -18.26
CA MET A 8 14.35 7.19 -19.37
C MET A 8 13.60 5.97 -19.90
N ILE A 9 13.87 4.76 -19.40
CA ILE A 9 13.26 3.53 -19.97
C ILE A 9 11.90 3.20 -19.35
N LEU A 10 11.59 3.73 -18.16
CA LEU A 10 10.31 3.44 -17.46
C LEU A 10 9.10 4.24 -17.97
N ALA A 11 9.33 5.32 -18.69
CA ALA A 11 8.23 6.14 -19.26
C ALA A 11 7.68 5.58 -20.59
N GLY A 12 8.43 4.74 -21.29
CA GLY A 12 8.05 4.25 -22.63
C GLY A 12 7.14 3.01 -22.63
N ALA A 13 7.17 2.20 -21.59
CA ALA A 13 6.41 0.94 -21.57
C ALA A 13 4.93 1.11 -21.21
N ALA A 14 4.54 2.23 -20.62
CA ALA A 14 3.14 2.53 -20.31
C ALA A 14 2.30 2.95 -21.53
N ALA A 15 2.95 3.23 -22.66
CA ALA A 15 2.28 3.72 -23.87
C ALA A 15 1.73 2.62 -24.79
N ALA A 16 2.13 1.37 -24.62
CA ALA A 16 1.78 0.28 -25.55
C ALA A 16 0.61 -0.61 -25.10
N GLY A 17 0.15 -0.50 -23.86
CA GLY A 17 -1.03 -1.19 -23.37
C GLY A 17 -2.01 -0.16 -22.83
N GLY A 18 -3.06 0.15 -23.57
CA GLY A 18 -4.14 1.00 -23.09
C GLY A 18 -4.80 0.37 -21.86
N VAL A 19 -4.27 0.65 -20.67
CA VAL A 19 -4.98 0.34 -19.41
C VAL A 19 -6.16 1.30 -19.37
N VAL A 20 -7.32 0.82 -19.83
CA VAL A 20 -8.58 1.54 -19.73
C VAL A 20 -8.98 1.53 -18.26
N VAL A 21 -8.63 2.57 -17.55
CA VAL A 21 -9.17 2.85 -16.23
C VAL A 21 -10.64 3.21 -16.38
N ARG A 22 -11.52 2.23 -16.25
CA ARG A 22 -12.96 2.48 -16.18
C ARG A 22 -13.32 2.97 -14.80
N HIS A 23 -13.78 4.20 -14.71
CA HIS A 23 -14.52 4.68 -13.55
C HIS A 23 -15.85 3.91 -13.50
N GLY A 24 -15.85 2.79 -12.83
CA GLY A 24 -17.02 1.94 -12.70
C GLY A 24 -17.98 2.50 -11.66
N ARG A 25 -18.97 3.32 -12.08
CA ARG A 25 -20.20 3.46 -11.32
C ARG A 25 -20.98 2.15 -11.44
N ARG A 26 -20.78 1.22 -10.55
CA ARG A 26 -21.71 0.13 -10.29
C ARG A 26 -22.11 0.19 -8.83
N ALA A 27 -23.25 0.83 -8.61
CA ALA A 27 -23.97 0.73 -7.35
C ALA A 27 -24.38 -0.74 -7.12
N SER A 28 -23.69 -1.42 -6.24
CA SER A 28 -24.30 -2.52 -5.51
C SER A 28 -25.21 -1.90 -4.45
N ARG A 29 -26.45 -2.39 -4.34
CA ARG A 29 -27.45 -1.88 -3.39
C ARG A 29 -26.85 -1.91 -1.97
N GLY A 30 -26.56 -0.74 -1.41
CA GLY A 30 -26.26 -0.61 0.00
C GLY A 30 -25.16 0.39 0.39
N HIS A 31 -24.12 0.60 -0.42
CA HIS A 31 -23.10 1.62 -0.12
C HIS A 31 -22.60 2.25 -1.41
N PRO A 32 -22.56 3.59 -1.52
CA PRO A 32 -21.88 4.23 -2.63
C PRO A 32 -20.40 3.88 -2.53
N MET A 33 -19.87 3.20 -3.54
CA MET A 33 -18.42 2.98 -3.69
C MET A 33 -17.76 4.35 -3.92
N PRO A 34 -17.05 4.92 -2.96
CA PRO A 34 -16.33 6.15 -3.19
C PRO A 34 -15.10 5.82 -4.03
N GLY A 35 -15.07 6.31 -5.24
CA GLY A 35 -13.91 6.71 -6.05
C GLY A 35 -12.65 5.87 -6.13
N GLY A 36 -12.67 4.58 -5.80
CA GLY A 36 -11.52 3.70 -6.03
C GLY A 36 -11.33 3.45 -7.53
N ILE A 37 -10.09 3.49 -8.02
CA ILE A 37 -9.78 3.09 -9.39
C ILE A 37 -9.85 1.56 -9.46
N LEU A 38 -10.92 1.05 -10.09
CA LEU A 38 -10.96 -0.35 -10.47
C LEU A 38 -10.06 -0.54 -11.70
N VAL A 39 -9.02 -1.32 -11.57
CA VAL A 39 -8.18 -1.70 -12.69
C VAL A 39 -8.96 -2.67 -13.57
N GLY A 40 -9.09 -2.36 -14.85
CA GLY A 40 -10.03 -3.03 -15.76
C GLY A 40 -9.82 -4.53 -15.94
N ASP A 41 -8.59 -5.04 -15.77
CA ASP A 41 -8.25 -6.47 -15.84
C ASP A 41 -7.15 -6.80 -14.84
N ALA A 42 -7.50 -7.57 -13.80
CA ALA A 42 -6.57 -7.95 -12.74
C ALA A 42 -5.39 -8.81 -13.24
N VAL A 43 -5.56 -9.56 -14.34
CA VAL A 43 -4.48 -10.39 -14.92
C VAL A 43 -3.48 -9.55 -15.66
N VAL A 44 -3.96 -8.57 -16.45
CA VAL A 44 -3.10 -7.62 -17.16
C VAL A 44 -2.34 -6.76 -16.16
N TYR A 45 -3.03 -6.24 -15.14
CA TYR A 45 -2.41 -5.47 -14.07
C TYR A 45 -1.34 -6.26 -13.33
N ASP A 46 -1.63 -7.50 -12.93
CA ASP A 46 -0.70 -8.40 -12.25
C ASP A 46 0.56 -8.62 -13.10
N THR A 47 0.39 -8.89 -14.39
CA THR A 47 1.52 -9.13 -15.28
C THR A 47 2.41 -7.90 -15.42
N LEU A 48 1.80 -6.73 -15.65
CA LEU A 48 2.52 -5.47 -15.80
C LEU A 48 3.18 -5.06 -14.48
N SER A 49 2.47 -5.14 -13.36
CA SER A 49 3.02 -4.78 -12.04
C SER A 49 4.19 -5.69 -11.66
N ARG A 50 4.11 -6.98 -11.94
CA ARG A 50 5.22 -7.92 -11.69
C ARG A 50 6.45 -7.59 -12.52
N LEU A 51 6.29 -7.26 -13.80
CA LEU A 51 7.40 -6.97 -14.71
C LEU A 51 8.03 -5.60 -14.40
N LEU A 52 7.21 -4.58 -14.17
CA LEU A 52 7.67 -3.20 -14.04
C LEU A 52 8.01 -2.84 -12.58
N LEU A 53 7.25 -3.36 -11.60
CA LEU A 53 7.42 -3.02 -10.19
C LEU A 53 8.14 -4.10 -9.38
N GLY A 54 8.52 -5.23 -9.98
CA GLY A 54 9.20 -6.32 -9.28
C GLY A 54 10.41 -5.88 -8.45
N PRO A 55 11.38 -5.12 -9.01
CA PRO A 55 12.53 -4.59 -8.26
C PRO A 55 12.10 -3.60 -7.15
N PHE A 56 11.07 -2.80 -7.39
CA PHE A 56 10.52 -1.87 -6.42
C PHE A 56 9.88 -2.62 -5.23
N VAL A 57 9.05 -3.62 -5.49
CA VAL A 57 8.44 -4.48 -4.46
C VAL A 57 9.52 -5.21 -3.67
N ALA A 58 10.59 -5.69 -4.33
CA ALA A 58 11.71 -6.34 -3.66
C ALA A 58 12.42 -5.39 -2.67
N ARG A 59 12.63 -4.14 -3.07
CA ARG A 59 13.25 -3.13 -2.21
C ARG A 59 12.35 -2.73 -1.04
N ILE A 60 11.03 -2.60 -1.26
CA ILE A 60 10.07 -2.37 -0.17
C ILE A 60 10.09 -3.54 0.82
N ALA A 61 10.08 -4.78 0.32
CA ALA A 61 10.13 -5.95 1.19
C ALA A 61 11.38 -5.96 2.07
N ALA A 62 12.53 -5.64 1.50
CA ALA A 62 13.78 -5.52 2.27
C ALA A 62 13.70 -4.40 3.31
N ASP A 63 13.13 -3.24 2.96
CA ASP A 63 12.96 -2.10 3.87
C ASP A 63 11.98 -2.45 5.02
N VAL A 64 10.88 -3.13 4.73
CA VAL A 64 9.93 -3.65 5.75
C VAL A 64 10.63 -4.62 6.69
N ALA A 65 11.43 -5.55 6.15
CA ALA A 65 12.13 -6.55 6.94
C ALA A 65 13.17 -5.95 7.91
N THR A 66 13.70 -4.75 7.62
CA THR A 66 14.63 -4.07 8.55
C THR A 66 13.95 -3.50 9.80
N VAL A 67 12.63 -3.34 9.78
CA VAL A 67 11.87 -2.70 10.86
C VAL A 67 10.81 -3.60 11.49
N ALA A 68 10.42 -4.66 10.80
CA ALA A 68 9.47 -5.64 11.31
C ALA A 68 10.19 -6.60 12.28
N PRO A 69 9.66 -6.81 13.49
CA PRO A 69 10.14 -7.90 14.37
C PRO A 69 10.00 -9.27 13.70
N ASP A 70 10.81 -10.23 14.11
CA ASP A 70 10.69 -11.61 13.62
C ASP A 70 9.30 -12.17 13.90
N GLY A 71 8.67 -12.75 12.88
CA GLY A 71 7.32 -13.28 12.99
C GLY A 71 6.23 -12.25 13.20
N ALA A 72 6.52 -10.96 12.99
CA ALA A 72 5.56 -9.88 13.18
C ALA A 72 4.27 -10.08 12.37
N ARG A 73 3.15 -9.67 12.97
CA ARG A 73 1.84 -9.60 12.33
C ARG A 73 1.73 -8.29 11.54
N VAL A 74 1.73 -8.40 10.22
CA VAL A 74 1.76 -7.25 9.32
C VAL A 74 0.50 -7.21 8.46
N LEU A 75 -0.16 -6.04 8.44
CA LEU A 75 -1.27 -5.76 7.53
C LEU A 75 -0.73 -4.97 6.32
N GLU A 76 -0.98 -5.47 5.12
CA GLU A 76 -0.83 -4.70 3.88
C GLU A 76 -2.19 -4.18 3.43
N VAL A 77 -2.35 -2.86 3.37
CA VAL A 77 -3.56 -2.19 2.87
C VAL A 77 -3.37 -1.89 1.39
N GLY A 78 -4.30 -2.41 0.58
CA GLY A 78 -4.23 -2.34 -0.87
C GLY A 78 -3.19 -3.29 -1.45
N CYS A 79 -3.31 -4.56 -1.10
CA CYS A 79 -2.33 -5.57 -1.50
C CYS A 79 -2.35 -5.89 -3.00
N GLY A 80 -3.39 -5.46 -3.75
CA GLY A 80 -3.54 -5.77 -5.15
C GLY A 80 -3.39 -7.27 -5.44
N PRO A 81 -2.58 -7.67 -6.43
CA PRO A 81 -2.33 -9.08 -6.76
C PRO A 81 -1.40 -9.80 -5.76
N GLY A 82 -1.09 -9.20 -4.60
CA GLY A 82 -0.44 -9.82 -3.45
C GLY A 82 1.08 -9.95 -3.52
N HIS A 83 1.76 -9.25 -4.42
CA HIS A 83 3.21 -9.42 -4.64
C HIS A 83 4.04 -9.16 -3.38
N LEU A 84 3.77 -8.08 -2.66
CA LEU A 84 4.50 -7.73 -1.44
C LEU A 84 4.13 -8.68 -0.29
N SER A 85 2.84 -8.92 -0.05
CA SER A 85 2.37 -9.86 0.97
C SER A 85 2.98 -11.26 0.81
N ILE A 86 2.97 -11.80 -0.42
CA ILE A 86 3.55 -13.12 -0.72
C ILE A 86 5.05 -13.12 -0.45
N ARG A 87 5.76 -12.06 -0.88
CA ARG A 87 7.20 -11.95 -0.68
C ARG A 87 7.56 -11.89 0.80
N LEU A 88 6.90 -11.04 1.57
CA LEU A 88 7.14 -10.87 3.01
C LEU A 88 6.86 -12.14 3.79
N ALA A 89 5.74 -12.81 3.53
CA ALA A 89 5.39 -14.07 4.17
C ALA A 89 6.41 -15.18 3.89
N ARG A 90 6.89 -15.28 2.63
CA ARG A 90 7.76 -16.39 2.22
C ARG A 90 9.24 -16.16 2.48
N GLN A 91 9.73 -14.95 2.26
CA GLN A 91 11.17 -14.66 2.32
C GLN A 91 11.61 -14.13 3.68
N HIS A 92 10.68 -13.53 4.43
CA HIS A 92 10.98 -12.90 5.71
C HIS A 92 10.19 -13.51 6.88
N GLY A 93 9.39 -14.56 6.63
CA GLY A 93 8.68 -15.30 7.67
C GLY A 93 7.60 -14.51 8.41
N LEU A 94 7.18 -13.34 7.89
CA LEU A 94 6.19 -12.49 8.52
C LEU A 94 4.78 -13.09 8.44
N GLU A 95 3.95 -12.78 9.43
CA GLU A 95 2.55 -13.18 9.47
C GLU A 95 1.71 -12.14 8.72
N MET A 96 1.58 -12.33 7.41
CA MET A 96 0.99 -11.35 6.51
C MET A 96 -0.53 -11.47 6.40
N THR A 97 -1.20 -10.32 6.52
CA THR A 97 -2.60 -10.14 6.09
C THR A 97 -2.61 -9.08 4.98
N GLY A 98 -3.10 -9.44 3.80
CA GLY A 98 -3.32 -8.52 2.68
C GLY A 98 -4.79 -8.18 2.55
N LEU A 99 -5.09 -6.89 2.47
CA LEU A 99 -6.45 -6.35 2.28
C LEU A 99 -6.51 -5.56 0.97
N ASP A 100 -7.56 -5.76 0.19
CA ASP A 100 -7.85 -4.94 -0.98
C ASP A 100 -9.35 -4.73 -1.13
N LEU A 101 -9.74 -3.58 -1.64
CA LEU A 101 -11.16 -3.25 -1.87
C LEU A 101 -11.75 -4.04 -3.05
N ASP A 102 -10.91 -4.39 -4.04
CA ASP A 102 -11.33 -5.09 -5.25
C ASP A 102 -11.29 -6.61 -5.06
N PRO A 103 -12.45 -7.31 -5.10
CA PRO A 103 -12.50 -8.76 -5.02
C PRO A 103 -11.70 -9.46 -6.14
N ALA A 104 -11.56 -8.83 -7.32
CA ALA A 104 -10.79 -9.40 -8.43
C ALA A 104 -9.30 -9.40 -8.12
N MET A 105 -8.79 -8.37 -7.43
CA MET A 105 -7.42 -8.32 -6.93
C MET A 105 -7.17 -9.41 -5.89
N ILE A 106 -8.07 -9.60 -4.95
CA ILE A 106 -7.95 -10.66 -3.94
C ILE A 106 -8.01 -12.06 -4.57
N ALA A 107 -8.90 -12.29 -5.54
CA ALA A 107 -8.91 -13.55 -6.29
C ALA A 107 -7.58 -13.80 -7.00
N ARG A 108 -7.01 -12.76 -7.61
CA ARG A 108 -5.70 -12.83 -8.26
C ARG A 108 -4.55 -13.07 -7.27
N ALA A 109 -4.57 -12.40 -6.12
CA ALA A 109 -3.59 -12.58 -5.06
C ALA A 109 -3.60 -14.02 -4.50
N ARG A 110 -4.80 -14.62 -4.35
CA ARG A 110 -4.94 -16.04 -3.95
C ARG A 110 -4.31 -16.97 -4.99
N ALA A 111 -4.61 -16.77 -6.26
CA ALA A 111 -4.03 -17.57 -7.35
C ALA A 111 -2.49 -17.42 -7.43
N ASN A 112 -1.95 -16.22 -7.18
CA ASN A 112 -0.52 -15.97 -7.11
C ASN A 112 0.10 -16.63 -5.88
N THR A 113 -0.60 -16.64 -4.74
CA THR A 113 -0.18 -17.33 -3.51
C THR A 113 -0.07 -18.83 -3.76
N ASP A 114 -1.08 -19.46 -4.38
CA ASP A 114 -1.07 -20.89 -4.67
C ASP A 114 0.13 -21.29 -5.53
N ARG A 115 0.42 -20.51 -6.59
CA ARG A 115 1.60 -20.73 -7.43
C ARG A 115 2.93 -20.55 -6.68
N ALA A 116 2.96 -19.62 -5.73
CA ALA A 116 4.14 -19.33 -4.97
C ALA A 116 4.42 -20.38 -3.89
N VAL A 117 3.39 -20.85 -3.18
CA VAL A 117 3.50 -21.76 -2.02
C VAL A 117 3.89 -23.18 -2.44
N ASN A 118 3.63 -23.58 -3.69
CA ASN A 118 4.16 -24.84 -4.24
C ASN A 118 5.69 -24.95 -4.15
N ARG A 119 6.37 -23.83 -3.82
CA ARG A 119 7.83 -23.74 -3.60
C ARG A 119 8.19 -23.57 -2.10
N GLY A 120 7.26 -23.78 -1.18
CA GLY A 120 7.45 -23.63 0.27
C GLY A 120 7.25 -22.19 0.78
N GLY A 121 7.14 -22.05 2.10
CA GLY A 121 7.00 -20.79 2.82
C GLY A 121 5.58 -20.51 3.34
N ARG A 122 5.44 -19.46 4.17
CA ARG A 122 4.16 -19.06 4.77
C ARG A 122 3.19 -18.50 3.73
N ARG A 123 1.91 -18.70 3.96
CA ARG A 123 0.82 -18.12 3.14
C ARG A 123 0.32 -16.84 3.80
N PRO A 124 0.14 -15.74 3.06
CA PRO A 124 -0.60 -14.60 3.57
C PRO A 124 -2.10 -14.90 3.67
N SER A 125 -2.76 -14.32 4.67
CA SER A 125 -4.23 -14.19 4.70
C SER A 125 -4.65 -13.07 3.74
N LEU A 126 -5.66 -13.31 2.88
CA LEU A 126 -6.07 -12.37 1.85
C LEU A 126 -7.56 -12.10 1.93
N LEU A 127 -7.93 -10.84 2.16
CA LEU A 127 -9.29 -10.42 2.50
C LEU A 127 -9.74 -9.25 1.60
N VAL A 128 -11.02 -9.27 1.23
CA VAL A 128 -11.67 -8.10 0.63
C VAL A 128 -12.10 -7.18 1.77
N GLY A 129 -11.77 -5.89 1.69
CA GLY A 129 -12.18 -4.93 2.71
C GLY A 129 -11.77 -3.50 2.39
N ASP A 130 -12.37 -2.57 3.12
CA ASP A 130 -12.12 -1.15 3.02
C ASP A 130 -11.18 -0.71 4.15
N VAL A 131 -10.18 0.11 3.81
CA VAL A 131 -9.25 0.70 4.79
C VAL A 131 -9.96 1.62 5.78
N ALA A 132 -11.07 2.25 5.38
CA ALA A 132 -11.87 3.11 6.24
C ALA A 132 -12.76 2.34 7.24
N ALA A 133 -12.83 1.00 7.12
CA ALA A 133 -13.64 0.13 7.99
C ALA A 133 -12.96 -1.24 8.18
N LEU A 134 -11.80 -1.25 8.86
CA LEU A 134 -11.01 -2.46 9.07
C LEU A 134 -11.69 -3.43 10.03
N ALA A 135 -12.03 -4.62 9.56
CA ALA A 135 -12.70 -5.67 10.36
C ALA A 135 -11.72 -6.41 11.29
N PHE A 136 -10.83 -5.68 11.96
CA PHE A 136 -9.87 -6.23 12.92
C PHE A 136 -10.04 -5.53 14.27
N PRO A 137 -9.81 -6.25 15.39
CA PRO A 137 -9.74 -5.63 16.72
C PRO A 137 -8.64 -4.58 16.79
N GLY A 138 -8.76 -3.63 17.71
CA GLY A 138 -7.69 -2.69 18.02
C GLY A 138 -6.44 -3.41 18.51
N GLY A 139 -5.26 -2.90 18.14
CA GLY A 139 -3.99 -3.50 18.57
C GLY A 139 -3.70 -4.87 17.95
N SER A 140 -4.17 -5.15 16.75
CA SER A 140 -4.01 -6.45 16.09
C SER A 140 -2.66 -6.63 15.40
N PHE A 141 -1.99 -5.55 14.99
CA PHE A 141 -0.82 -5.61 14.12
C PHE A 141 0.40 -4.91 14.71
N ASP A 142 1.57 -5.49 14.44
CA ASP A 142 2.88 -4.96 14.80
C ASP A 142 3.40 -3.95 13.77
N LEU A 143 2.86 -4.03 12.55
CA LEU A 143 3.19 -3.12 11.44
C LEU A 143 2.01 -3.05 10.46
N VAL A 144 1.75 -1.87 9.94
CA VAL A 144 0.87 -1.70 8.77
C VAL A 144 1.68 -1.13 7.61
N VAL A 145 1.48 -1.66 6.41
CA VAL A 145 2.15 -1.18 5.20
C VAL A 145 1.12 -0.85 4.12
N SER A 146 1.40 0.18 3.32
CA SER A 146 0.61 0.49 2.12
C SER A 146 1.53 1.02 1.03
N THR A 147 1.28 0.62 -0.22
CA THR A 147 2.14 0.95 -1.36
C THR A 147 1.35 1.50 -2.52
N LEU A 148 1.64 2.76 -2.91
CA LEU A 148 1.09 3.45 -4.07
C LEU A 148 -0.44 3.44 -4.12
N LEU A 149 -1.10 3.58 -2.97
CA LEU A 149 -2.54 3.45 -2.87
C LEU A 149 -3.24 4.58 -2.13
N MET A 150 -2.60 5.25 -1.15
CA MET A 150 -3.28 6.20 -0.29
C MET A 150 -3.94 7.36 -1.07
N HIS A 151 -3.33 7.78 -2.17
CA HIS A 151 -3.90 8.78 -3.07
C HIS A 151 -5.21 8.34 -3.79
N HIS A 152 -5.59 7.07 -3.66
CA HIS A 152 -6.86 6.50 -4.16
C HIS A 152 -7.90 6.29 -3.07
N TRP A 153 -7.55 6.50 -1.79
CA TRP A 153 -8.52 6.33 -0.73
C TRP A 153 -9.61 7.41 -0.81
N ALA A 154 -10.85 6.99 -0.66
CA ALA A 154 -11.98 7.90 -0.65
C ALA A 154 -12.02 8.76 0.61
N ASP A 155 -11.62 8.16 1.73
CA ASP A 155 -11.46 8.81 3.03
C ASP A 155 -10.07 8.49 3.61
N PRO A 156 -9.04 9.25 3.23
CA PRO A 156 -7.69 9.04 3.77
C PRO A 156 -7.61 9.26 5.27
N THR A 157 -8.37 10.21 5.81
CA THR A 157 -8.36 10.52 7.25
C THR A 157 -8.97 9.37 8.05
N GLY A 158 -10.12 8.85 7.62
CA GLY A 158 -10.74 7.67 8.22
C GLY A 158 -9.86 6.43 8.10
N GLY A 159 -9.28 6.20 6.92
CA GLY A 159 -8.34 5.10 6.72
C GLY A 159 -7.12 5.16 7.64
N LEU A 160 -6.53 6.34 7.82
CA LEU A 160 -5.43 6.53 8.76
C LEU A 160 -5.87 6.34 10.23
N ALA A 161 -7.09 6.76 10.58
CA ALA A 161 -7.64 6.52 11.92
C ALA A 161 -7.83 5.03 12.21
N GLU A 162 -8.32 4.26 11.24
CA GLU A 162 -8.45 2.81 11.35
C GLU A 162 -7.08 2.10 11.43
N ILE A 163 -6.10 2.55 10.63
CA ILE A 163 -4.72 2.08 10.76
C ILE A 163 -4.17 2.33 12.16
N ALA A 164 -4.39 3.53 12.72
CA ALA A 164 -3.98 3.85 14.09
C ALA A 164 -4.64 2.92 15.12
N ARG A 165 -5.92 2.60 14.92
CA ARG A 165 -6.70 1.75 15.83
C ARG A 165 -6.18 0.31 15.83
N VAL A 166 -5.84 -0.24 14.66
CA VAL A 166 -5.41 -1.64 14.56
C VAL A 166 -3.95 -1.85 14.88
N LEU A 167 -3.13 -0.81 14.92
CA LEU A 167 -1.75 -0.86 15.37
C LEU A 167 -1.67 -1.08 16.88
N ARG A 168 -0.74 -1.93 17.31
CA ARG A 168 -0.38 -2.10 18.72
C ARG A 168 0.28 -0.83 19.27
N PRO A 169 0.23 -0.61 20.58
CA PRO A 169 1.04 0.44 21.21
C PRO A 169 2.51 0.29 20.84
N GLY A 170 3.15 1.37 20.40
CA GLY A 170 4.55 1.38 19.93
C GLY A 170 4.79 0.85 18.52
N ALA A 171 3.78 0.29 17.87
CA ALA A 171 3.85 -0.12 16.47
C ALA A 171 3.81 1.09 15.52
N ARG A 172 4.01 0.84 14.23
CA ARG A 172 4.08 1.91 13.21
C ARG A 172 3.42 1.54 11.90
N ALA A 173 3.12 2.54 11.09
CA ALA A 173 2.75 2.33 9.70
C ALA A 173 3.85 2.85 8.76
N LEU A 174 4.06 2.16 7.65
CA LEU A 174 4.92 2.57 6.56
C LEU A 174 4.08 2.72 5.30
N ILE A 175 4.06 3.93 4.75
CA ILE A 175 3.29 4.23 3.54
C ILE A 175 4.25 4.74 2.47
N TRP A 176 4.29 4.06 1.33
CA TRP A 176 4.96 4.53 0.13
C TRP A 176 3.92 5.10 -0.81
N ASP A 177 4.01 6.39 -1.10
CA ASP A 177 3.10 7.05 -2.03
C ASP A 177 3.77 8.16 -2.82
N PHE A 178 3.08 8.72 -3.80
CA PHE A 178 3.61 9.79 -4.61
C PHE A 178 3.80 11.07 -3.80
N ARG A 179 4.79 11.86 -4.21
CA ARG A 179 5.00 13.20 -3.65
C ARG A 179 3.86 14.13 -4.07
N PRO A 180 3.44 15.06 -3.20
CA PRO A 180 2.54 16.14 -3.59
C PRO A 180 3.05 16.86 -4.83
N GLY A 181 2.14 17.19 -5.75
CA GLY A 181 2.48 17.89 -6.99
C GLY A 181 3.13 17.04 -8.09
N VAL A 182 3.51 15.79 -7.82
CA VAL A 182 3.97 14.85 -8.86
C VAL A 182 2.75 14.23 -9.55
N ARG A 183 2.70 14.32 -10.87
CA ARG A 183 1.68 13.60 -11.65
C ARG A 183 2.06 12.12 -11.72
N PRO A 184 1.26 11.20 -11.18
CA PRO A 184 1.61 9.76 -11.14
C PRO A 184 1.61 9.14 -12.53
N HIS A 185 0.89 9.75 -13.50
CA HIS A 185 0.81 9.23 -14.87
C HIS A 185 0.63 10.37 -15.88
N PRO A 186 1.42 10.44 -16.97
CA PRO A 186 1.30 11.48 -17.97
C PRO A 186 -0.01 11.42 -18.76
N PHE A 187 -0.69 10.27 -18.80
CA PHE A 187 -1.93 10.02 -19.53
C PHE A 187 -3.12 9.65 -18.62
N GLY A 188 -2.94 9.68 -17.29
CA GLY A 188 -4.00 9.43 -16.32
C GLY A 188 -5.01 10.60 -16.26
N PRO A 189 -6.23 10.36 -15.72
CA PRO A 189 -7.15 11.43 -15.44
C PRO A 189 -6.41 12.50 -14.65
N ARG A 190 -6.66 13.75 -14.96
CA ARG A 190 -6.08 14.92 -14.29
C ARG A 190 -6.54 14.92 -12.83
N HIS A 191 -5.97 14.08 -11.99
CA HIS A 191 -6.03 14.27 -10.55
C HIS A 191 -5.25 15.56 -10.29
N ALA A 192 -5.96 16.64 -10.23
CA ALA A 192 -5.41 17.99 -10.18
C ALA A 192 -4.54 18.21 -8.94
N HIS A 193 -4.61 17.31 -7.96
CA HIS A 193 -3.86 17.43 -6.72
C HIS A 193 -3.75 16.06 -6.05
N ILE A 194 -2.53 15.55 -5.88
CA ILE A 194 -2.27 14.52 -4.88
C ILE A 194 -2.16 15.29 -3.56
N PRO A 195 -3.10 15.08 -2.62
CA PRO A 195 -3.04 15.77 -1.34
C PRO A 195 -1.73 15.42 -0.63
N ASP A 196 -1.21 16.35 0.16
CA ASP A 196 -0.07 16.02 1.00
C ASP A 196 -0.51 14.95 2.00
N PRO A 197 0.13 13.77 2.00
CA PRO A 197 -0.19 12.73 2.97
C PRO A 197 -0.12 13.22 4.42
N VAL A 198 0.71 14.22 4.69
CA VAL A 198 0.84 14.84 6.01
C VAL A 198 -0.45 15.56 6.42
N ASP A 199 -1.15 16.19 5.47
CA ASP A 199 -2.40 16.88 5.80
C ASP A 199 -3.50 15.92 6.27
N HIS A 200 -3.52 14.69 5.78
CA HIS A 200 -4.47 13.67 6.21
C HIS A 200 -4.15 13.07 7.59
N THR A 201 -2.93 13.24 8.09
CA THR A 201 -2.61 12.83 9.46
C THR A 201 -3.20 13.77 10.51
N ARG A 202 -3.53 15.01 10.12
CA ARG A 202 -4.27 15.94 10.98
C ARG A 202 -5.68 15.40 11.22
N GLY A 203 -6.01 15.08 12.46
CA GLY A 203 -7.31 14.47 12.82
C GLY A 203 -7.32 12.93 12.79
N SER A 204 -6.34 12.28 12.18
CA SER A 204 -6.08 10.88 12.45
C SER A 204 -5.23 10.76 13.72
N ARG A 205 -5.35 9.66 14.43
CA ARG A 205 -4.48 9.39 15.60
C ARG A 205 -3.07 8.94 15.22
N LEU A 206 -2.59 9.34 14.03
CA LEU A 206 -1.24 9.08 13.55
C LEU A 206 -0.48 10.39 13.39
N ARG A 207 0.83 10.35 13.64
CA ARG A 207 1.74 11.46 13.36
C ARG A 207 2.84 10.98 12.41
N VAL A 208 3.25 11.83 11.48
CA VAL A 208 4.44 11.56 10.66
C VAL A 208 5.67 11.74 11.54
N VAL A 209 6.42 10.65 11.71
CA VAL A 209 7.70 10.67 12.45
C VAL A 209 8.85 10.91 11.50
N LYS A 210 8.77 10.37 10.29
CA LYS A 210 9.80 10.50 9.28
C LYS A 210 9.22 10.44 7.87
N ALA A 211 9.61 11.40 7.03
CA ALA A 211 9.40 11.36 5.60
C ALA A 211 10.74 11.11 4.93
N THR A 212 10.92 9.96 4.30
CA THR A 212 12.19 9.59 3.65
C THR A 212 12.00 9.67 2.14
N PRO A 213 12.80 10.49 1.44
CA PRO A 213 12.83 10.47 -0.01
C PRO A 213 13.26 9.10 -0.50
N TRP A 214 12.47 8.53 -1.39
CA TRP A 214 12.80 7.34 -2.14
C TRP A 214 13.05 7.73 -3.61
N PRO A 215 13.67 6.92 -4.42
CA PRO A 215 14.00 7.33 -5.79
C PRO A 215 12.80 7.82 -6.61
N TRP A 216 11.60 7.41 -6.22
CA TRP A 216 10.36 7.77 -6.92
C TRP A 216 9.19 8.13 -5.99
N PRO A 217 8.70 7.26 -5.04
CA PRO A 217 7.70 7.65 -4.04
C PRO A 217 8.36 8.24 -2.79
N TRP A 218 7.55 8.77 -1.88
CA TRP A 218 7.94 8.99 -0.50
C TRP A 218 7.68 7.74 0.31
N ARG A 219 8.52 7.51 1.32
CA ARG A 219 8.18 6.63 2.42
C ARG A 219 7.85 7.46 3.64
N LEU A 220 6.61 7.40 4.08
CA LEU A 220 6.18 7.96 5.35
C LEU A 220 6.26 6.90 6.43
N THR A 221 6.87 7.24 7.56
CA THR A 221 6.80 6.46 8.79
C THR A 221 5.84 7.17 9.73
N LEU A 222 4.78 6.49 10.13
CA LEU A 222 3.71 7.01 10.96
C LEU A 222 3.65 6.21 12.26
N ASN A 223 3.59 6.91 13.39
CA ASN A 223 3.35 6.29 14.69
C ASN A 223 2.00 6.75 15.22
N PRO A 224 1.28 5.91 15.98
CA PRO A 224 0.14 6.37 16.74
C PRO A 224 0.53 7.57 17.62
N ALA A 225 -0.31 8.60 17.61
CA ALA A 225 -0.12 9.73 18.50
C ALA A 225 -0.28 9.26 19.95
N ASP A 226 0.61 9.68 20.82
CA ASP A 226 0.50 9.37 22.24
C ASP A 226 -0.80 9.98 22.79
N PRO A 227 -1.72 9.18 23.34
CA PRO A 227 -2.96 9.70 23.90
C PRO A 227 -2.73 10.63 25.10
N THR A 228 -1.55 10.60 25.71
CA THR A 228 -1.19 11.45 26.86
C THR A 228 -0.59 12.80 26.45
N GLY A 229 -0.38 13.05 25.14
CA GLY A 229 0.16 14.31 24.64
C GLY A 229 1.62 14.56 25.02
N ARG A 230 2.34 13.60 25.60
CA ARG A 230 3.77 13.73 25.86
C ARG A 230 4.52 13.69 24.54
N ALA A 231 5.12 14.83 24.18
CA ALA A 231 6.07 14.88 23.07
C ALA A 231 7.22 13.90 23.39
N ASP A 232 7.43 12.94 22.51
CA ASP A 232 8.60 12.05 22.56
C ASP A 232 9.85 12.92 22.43
N LYS A 233 10.54 13.08 23.54
CA LYS A 233 11.87 13.72 23.61
C LYS A 233 12.92 12.64 23.41
N SER A 234 12.85 11.89 22.32
CA SER A 234 13.97 11.05 21.92
C SER A 234 14.97 11.88 21.12
N PRO A 235 16.25 11.81 21.43
CA PRO A 235 17.32 12.62 20.86
C PRO A 235 17.55 12.35 19.37
#